data_f352f596919de60a920ccfb789554328
#
_entry.id   f352f596919de60a920ccfb789554328
#
_cell.length_a   1.000
_cell.length_b   1.000
_cell.length_c   1.000
_cell.angle_alpha   90.00
_cell.angle_beta   90.00
_cell.angle_gamma   90.00
#
_symmetry.space_group_name_H-M   'P 1'
#
loop_
_entity.id
_entity.type
_entity.pdbx_description
1 polymer ?
#
loop_
_entity_poly.entity_id
_entity_poly.type
_entity_poly.pdbx_seq_one_letter_code
_entity_poly.pdbx_strand_id
1 'polypeptide(L)'
;PKLGTALWAPTFMYLGADIYDKYKNDKDSYNPSAKRALKRAIYQGTTSLIALPALIYAAQCTVSPLARIHSGLSSNAKDAIYRHTKDVIDQSHGMALESYDKFKNIVLKTLENKLDARKNEKKTISIYKKVMGFLTSSYPLVNADKKKLMKFAEDNAKKTFDIASALQNNDKKKVPFKIYHKYQKLVPQMKEMYGEADYSHHATRTALKEYQNSLIFKNKLLKTLAGFAALIVFAKPVNEFVDKQIIKKYVSPGIDQISHEFVNGSNIKTIFNEMRERKSNPQPAQNVKPLNQPEKSKIQPSVK
;
A
#
# COMPACT_ATOMS: atom_id res chain seq x y z
N PRO A 1 -2.22 10.55 -3.37
CA PRO A 1 -1.51 9.51 -4.14
C PRO A 1 -0.20 10.01 -4.74
N LYS A 2 -0.17 11.25 -5.32
CA LYS A 2 1.02 11.80 -6.01
C LYS A 2 2.24 11.99 -5.09
N LEU A 3 2.04 12.41 -3.83
CA LEU A 3 3.13 12.58 -2.86
C LEU A 3 3.77 11.23 -2.48
N GLY A 4 2.95 10.20 -2.26
CA GLY A 4 3.44 8.85 -1.95
C GLY A 4 4.31 8.28 -3.07
N THR A 5 3.94 8.50 -4.32
CA THR A 5 4.73 8.08 -5.48
C THR A 5 6.05 8.85 -5.59
N ALA A 6 6.04 10.17 -5.30
CA ALA A 6 7.24 11.00 -5.33
C ALA A 6 8.28 10.58 -4.28
N LEU A 7 7.85 10.05 -3.13
CA LEU A 7 8.76 9.55 -2.09
C LEU A 7 9.56 8.30 -2.51
N TRP A 8 9.12 7.58 -3.54
CA TRP A 8 9.88 6.45 -4.09
C TRP A 8 11.06 6.88 -4.98
N ALA A 9 11.02 8.12 -5.52
CA ALA A 9 12.08 8.59 -6.42
C ALA A 9 13.48 8.56 -5.77
N PRO A 10 13.71 9.07 -4.53
CA PRO A 10 15.00 8.96 -3.87
C PRO A 10 15.45 7.50 -3.67
N THR A 11 14.50 6.59 -3.37
CA THR A 11 14.80 5.17 -3.22
C THR A 11 15.32 4.56 -4.52
N PHE A 12 14.65 4.81 -5.64
CA PHE A 12 15.10 4.31 -6.94
C PHE A 12 16.42 4.96 -7.38
N MET A 13 16.63 6.24 -7.09
CA MET A 13 17.91 6.92 -7.36
C MET A 13 19.04 6.28 -6.55
N TYR A 14 18.84 6.00 -5.27
CA TYR A 14 19.82 5.32 -4.43
C TYR A 14 20.11 3.91 -4.94
N LEU A 15 19.07 3.11 -5.27
CA LEU A 15 19.25 1.77 -5.82
C LEU A 15 20.04 1.81 -7.14
N GLY A 16 19.72 2.76 -8.02
CA GLY A 16 20.42 2.95 -9.29
C GLY A 16 21.88 3.34 -9.09
N ALA A 17 22.16 4.26 -8.16
CA ALA A 17 23.53 4.69 -7.84
C ALA A 17 24.36 3.54 -7.25
N ASP A 18 23.79 2.74 -6.35
CA ASP A 18 24.47 1.57 -5.76
C ASP A 18 24.75 0.48 -6.80
N ILE A 19 23.82 0.22 -7.73
CA ILE A 19 24.03 -0.72 -8.83
C ILE A 19 25.12 -0.21 -9.78
N TYR A 20 25.11 1.09 -10.09
CA TYR A 20 26.11 1.72 -10.94
C TYR A 20 27.50 1.72 -10.31
N ASP A 21 27.58 1.98 -9.00
CA ASP A 21 28.84 1.85 -8.25
C ASP A 21 29.40 0.43 -8.37
N LYS A 22 28.57 -0.59 -8.18
CA LYS A 22 28.97 -2.00 -8.30
C LYS A 22 29.27 -2.42 -9.74
N TYR A 23 28.71 -1.72 -10.74
CA TYR A 23 29.16 -1.87 -12.12
C TYR A 23 30.58 -1.36 -12.27
N LYS A 24 30.83 -0.13 -11.82
CA LYS A 24 32.05 0.62 -12.09
C LYS A 24 33.26 0.13 -11.28
N ASN A 25 33.04 -0.21 -10.02
CA ASN A 25 34.11 -0.44 -9.05
C ASN A 25 34.07 -1.86 -8.47
N ASP A 26 35.28 -2.46 -8.32
CA ASP A 26 35.49 -3.65 -7.50
C ASP A 26 36.33 -3.27 -6.27
N LYS A 27 35.71 -3.32 -5.08
CA LYS A 27 36.22 -2.71 -3.88
C LYS A 27 36.54 -1.24 -4.15
N ASP A 28 37.74 -0.77 -4.12
CA ASP A 28 38.07 0.65 -4.32
C ASP A 28 38.76 0.92 -5.67
N SER A 29 38.80 -0.06 -6.59
CA SER A 29 39.44 0.07 -7.89
C SER A 29 38.42 0.09 -9.04
N TYR A 30 38.70 0.90 -10.06
CA TYR A 30 37.91 0.91 -11.29
C TYR A 30 38.09 -0.40 -12.06
N ASN A 31 37.02 -1.19 -12.12
CA ASN A 31 36.98 -2.47 -12.81
C ASN A 31 35.54 -2.76 -13.25
N PRO A 32 35.07 -2.24 -14.40
CA PRO A 32 33.67 -2.36 -14.80
C PRO A 32 33.26 -3.81 -15.07
N SER A 33 32.11 -4.20 -14.49
CA SER A 33 31.54 -5.54 -14.66
C SER A 33 30.00 -5.52 -14.61
N ALA A 34 29.40 -5.80 -15.76
CA ALA A 34 27.95 -5.95 -15.90
C ALA A 34 27.39 -7.09 -15.02
N LYS A 35 28.18 -8.14 -14.81
CA LYS A 35 27.85 -9.28 -13.95
C LYS A 35 27.65 -8.86 -12.48
N ARG A 36 28.58 -8.04 -11.95
CA ARG A 36 28.42 -7.49 -10.58
C ARG A 36 27.19 -6.58 -10.46
N ALA A 37 26.98 -5.73 -11.46
CA ALA A 37 25.81 -4.87 -11.52
C ALA A 37 24.49 -5.69 -11.51
N LEU A 38 24.43 -6.74 -12.32
CA LEU A 38 23.24 -7.61 -12.38
C LEU A 38 22.99 -8.34 -11.07
N LYS A 39 24.04 -8.93 -10.46
CA LYS A 39 23.93 -9.54 -9.12
C LYS A 39 23.43 -8.53 -8.08
N ARG A 40 23.96 -7.30 -8.13
CA ARG A 40 23.53 -6.23 -7.20
C ARG A 40 22.10 -5.79 -7.47
N ALA A 41 21.68 -5.65 -8.72
CA ALA A 41 20.32 -5.30 -9.10
C ALA A 41 19.31 -6.34 -8.61
N ILE A 42 19.60 -7.64 -8.77
CA ILE A 42 18.73 -8.72 -8.27
C ILE A 42 18.70 -8.72 -6.74
N TYR A 43 19.85 -8.55 -6.08
CA TYR A 43 19.91 -8.44 -4.63
C TYR A 43 19.06 -7.27 -4.11
N GLN A 44 19.26 -6.07 -4.65
CA GLN A 44 18.51 -4.89 -4.26
C GLN A 44 17.02 -5.03 -4.55
N GLY A 45 16.66 -5.55 -5.73
CA GLY A 45 15.27 -5.82 -6.08
C GLY A 45 14.60 -6.80 -5.12
N THR A 46 15.25 -7.93 -4.84
CA THR A 46 14.72 -8.95 -3.91
C THR A 46 14.61 -8.41 -2.49
N THR A 47 15.64 -7.72 -2.00
CA THR A 47 15.67 -7.21 -0.63
C THR A 47 14.71 -6.04 -0.44
N SER A 48 14.85 -4.99 -1.26
CA SER A 48 14.15 -3.71 -1.04
C SER A 48 12.72 -3.70 -1.55
N LEU A 49 12.41 -4.45 -2.61
CA LEU A 49 11.06 -4.45 -3.20
C LEU A 49 10.19 -5.63 -2.74
N ILE A 50 10.80 -6.70 -2.21
CA ILE A 50 10.05 -7.91 -1.82
C ILE A 50 10.25 -8.21 -0.33
N ALA A 51 11.48 -8.50 0.11
CA ALA A 51 11.71 -9.04 1.44
C ALA A 51 11.42 -8.03 2.58
N LEU A 52 11.92 -6.80 2.48
CA LEU A 52 11.66 -5.77 3.49
C LEU A 52 10.19 -5.32 3.54
N PRO A 53 9.50 -5.06 2.42
CA PRO A 53 8.06 -4.80 2.44
C PRO A 53 7.24 -5.96 3.01
N ALA A 54 7.59 -7.21 2.70
CA ALA A 54 6.94 -8.39 3.26
C ALA A 54 7.13 -8.48 4.78
N LEU A 55 8.33 -8.19 5.28
CA LEU A 55 8.63 -8.11 6.71
C LEU A 55 7.80 -7.03 7.41
N ILE A 56 7.75 -5.82 6.85
CA ILE A 56 6.94 -4.71 7.38
C ILE A 56 5.48 -5.12 7.45
N TYR A 57 4.96 -5.73 6.39
CA TYR A 57 3.59 -6.20 6.32
C TYR A 57 3.31 -7.28 7.38
N ALA A 58 4.20 -8.26 7.54
CA ALA A 58 4.08 -9.28 8.58
C ALA A 58 4.04 -8.66 9.99
N ALA A 59 4.94 -7.73 10.30
CA ALA A 59 4.94 -7.01 11.56
C ALA A 59 3.65 -6.20 11.80
N GLN A 60 3.11 -5.57 10.76
CA GLN A 60 1.81 -4.88 10.85
C GLN A 60 0.65 -5.85 11.09
N CYS A 61 0.73 -7.07 10.55
CA CYS A 61 -0.26 -8.11 10.79
C CYS A 61 -0.24 -8.61 12.24
N THR A 62 0.93 -8.73 12.88
CA THR A 62 1.04 -9.17 14.29
C THR A 62 0.40 -8.19 15.27
N VAL A 63 0.43 -6.88 15.00
CA VAL A 63 -0.23 -5.87 15.85
C VAL A 63 -1.67 -5.56 15.45
N SER A 64 -2.14 -6.07 14.32
CA SER A 64 -3.51 -5.84 13.83
C SER A 64 -4.61 -6.30 14.78
N PRO A 65 -4.49 -7.43 15.52
CA PRO A 65 -5.48 -7.84 16.52
C PRO A 65 -5.68 -6.80 17.63
N LEU A 66 -4.62 -6.07 18.03
CA LEU A 66 -4.72 -5.03 19.07
C LEU A 66 -5.71 -3.93 18.68
N ALA A 67 -5.81 -3.61 17.39
CA ALA A 67 -6.80 -2.63 16.92
C ALA A 67 -8.25 -3.10 17.08
N ARG A 68 -8.50 -4.41 17.24
CA ARG A 68 -9.83 -5.00 17.35
C ARG A 68 -10.37 -5.06 18.79
N ILE A 69 -9.50 -4.93 19.80
CA ILE A 69 -9.84 -5.18 21.22
C ILE A 69 -11.09 -4.44 21.67
N HIS A 70 -11.27 -3.16 21.30
CA HIS A 70 -12.39 -2.35 21.79
C HIS A 70 -13.63 -2.32 20.88
N SER A 71 -13.50 -2.63 19.59
CA SER A 71 -14.61 -2.43 18.62
C SER A 71 -14.92 -3.66 17.77
N GLY A 72 -14.08 -4.68 17.83
CA GLY A 72 -14.17 -5.82 16.93
C GLY A 72 -13.92 -5.50 15.45
N LEU A 73 -13.52 -4.26 15.12
CA LEU A 73 -13.26 -3.79 13.77
C LEU A 73 -11.76 -3.68 13.48
N SER A 74 -11.37 -4.03 12.25
CA SER A 74 -10.00 -3.83 11.79
C SER A 74 -9.65 -2.35 11.70
N SER A 75 -8.36 -2.02 11.82
CA SER A 75 -7.84 -0.67 11.66
C SER A 75 -8.28 -0.03 10.33
N ASN A 76 -8.25 -0.82 9.24
CA ASN A 76 -8.66 -0.32 7.93
C ASN A 76 -10.16 -0.02 7.83
N ALA A 77 -11.01 -0.81 8.51
CA ALA A 77 -12.45 -0.53 8.59
C ALA A 77 -12.72 0.76 9.38
N LYS A 78 -12.03 0.98 10.51
CA LYS A 78 -12.12 2.24 11.26
C LYS A 78 -11.69 3.44 10.42
N ASP A 79 -10.55 3.34 9.73
CA ASP A 79 -10.05 4.40 8.83
C ASP A 79 -11.06 4.74 7.74
N ALA A 80 -11.72 3.72 7.19
CA ALA A 80 -12.73 3.94 6.15
C ALA A 80 -13.97 4.69 6.70
N ILE A 81 -14.38 4.42 7.95
CA ILE A 81 -15.46 5.16 8.62
C ILE A 81 -15.03 6.60 8.89
N TYR A 82 -13.83 6.84 9.41
CA TYR A 82 -13.34 8.19 9.64
C TYR A 82 -13.28 9.02 8.36
N ARG A 83 -12.80 8.42 7.26
CA ARG A 83 -12.81 9.06 5.93
C ARG A 83 -14.22 9.34 5.46
N HIS A 84 -15.13 8.37 5.63
CA HIS A 84 -16.51 8.54 5.25
C HIS A 84 -17.19 9.68 6.03
N THR A 85 -17.01 9.76 7.35
CA THR A 85 -17.53 10.87 8.17
C THR A 85 -16.94 12.21 7.71
N LYS A 86 -15.64 12.26 7.41
CA LYS A 86 -14.98 13.44 6.84
C LYS A 86 -15.59 13.86 5.49
N ASP A 87 -15.86 12.89 4.60
CA ASP A 87 -16.50 13.17 3.31
C ASP A 87 -17.92 13.75 3.50
N VAL A 88 -18.70 13.22 4.45
CA VAL A 88 -20.04 13.75 4.77
C VAL A 88 -19.95 15.19 5.28
N ILE A 89 -19.01 15.50 6.18
CA ILE A 89 -18.78 16.87 6.66
C ILE A 89 -18.41 17.79 5.50
N ASP A 90 -17.64 17.31 4.54
CA ASP A 90 -17.18 18.09 3.40
C ASP A 90 -18.31 18.36 2.39
N GLN A 91 -19.02 17.32 2.00
CA GLN A 91 -20.10 17.39 1.00
C GLN A 91 -21.34 18.14 1.47
N SER A 92 -21.67 18.07 2.76
CA SER A 92 -22.83 18.76 3.33
C SER A 92 -22.63 20.27 3.50
N HIS A 93 -21.45 20.79 3.17
CA HIS A 93 -21.07 22.17 3.46
C HIS A 93 -21.35 22.60 4.91
N GLY A 94 -21.45 21.61 5.83
CA GLY A 94 -21.71 21.80 7.25
C GLY A 94 -23.20 21.82 7.64
N MET A 95 -24.13 21.91 6.71
CA MET A 95 -25.58 21.87 7.01
C MET A 95 -26.01 20.59 7.75
N ALA A 96 -25.26 19.50 7.60
CA ALA A 96 -25.50 18.27 8.34
C ALA A 96 -25.29 18.42 9.86
N LEU A 97 -24.53 19.44 10.31
CA LEU A 97 -24.18 19.66 11.71
C LEU A 97 -25.23 20.48 12.49
N GLU A 98 -26.35 20.85 11.87
CA GLU A 98 -27.43 21.58 12.55
C GLU A 98 -28.14 20.75 13.64
N SER A 99 -28.29 19.43 13.41
CA SER A 99 -28.91 18.49 14.32
C SER A 99 -28.16 17.17 14.33
N TYR A 100 -28.03 16.57 15.53
CA TYR A 100 -27.41 15.25 15.68
C TYR A 100 -28.11 14.17 14.84
N ASP A 101 -29.46 14.14 14.91
CA ASP A 101 -30.20 13.12 14.17
C ASP A 101 -30.05 13.27 12.65
N LYS A 102 -30.05 14.50 12.14
CA LYS A 102 -29.80 14.78 10.74
C LYS A 102 -28.41 14.31 10.33
N PHE A 103 -27.38 14.67 11.10
CA PHE A 103 -25.99 14.26 10.84
C PHE A 103 -25.81 12.74 10.88
N LYS A 104 -26.28 12.10 11.96
CA LYS A 104 -26.28 10.65 12.14
C LYS A 104 -26.93 9.94 10.95
N ASN A 105 -28.15 10.35 10.58
CA ASN A 105 -28.90 9.73 9.49
C ASN A 105 -28.16 9.84 8.15
N ILE A 106 -27.56 10.99 7.85
CA ILE A 106 -26.76 11.17 6.64
C ILE A 106 -25.54 10.24 6.66
N VAL A 107 -24.79 10.20 7.77
CA VAL A 107 -23.60 9.33 7.90
C VAL A 107 -23.96 7.87 7.72
N LEU A 108 -25.03 7.39 8.37
CA LEU A 108 -25.41 5.98 8.32
C LEU A 108 -25.99 5.59 6.97
N LYS A 109 -26.90 6.39 6.41
CA LYS A 109 -27.53 6.11 5.10
C LYS A 109 -26.51 6.11 3.96
N THR A 110 -25.61 7.10 3.92
CA THR A 110 -24.58 7.18 2.89
C THR A 110 -23.53 6.09 3.06
N LEU A 111 -23.23 5.66 4.31
CA LEU A 111 -22.37 4.50 4.55
C LEU A 111 -23.00 3.20 4.05
N GLU A 112 -24.30 3.00 4.31
CA GLU A 112 -25.04 1.82 3.82
C GLU A 112 -25.03 1.74 2.30
N ASN A 113 -25.32 2.85 1.62
CA ASN A 113 -25.25 2.94 0.17
C ASN A 113 -23.85 2.61 -0.37
N LYS A 114 -22.78 3.11 0.28
CA LYS A 114 -21.39 2.77 -0.07
C LYS A 114 -21.09 1.28 0.14
N LEU A 115 -21.63 0.65 1.19
CA LEU A 115 -21.48 -0.78 1.44
C LEU A 115 -22.12 -1.63 0.35
N ASP A 116 -23.34 -1.30 -0.05
CA ASP A 116 -24.08 -2.05 -1.06
C ASP A 116 -23.45 -1.88 -2.44
N ALA A 117 -23.03 -0.68 -2.81
CA ALA A 117 -22.26 -0.42 -4.03
C ALA A 117 -20.96 -1.26 -4.07
N ARG A 118 -20.19 -1.30 -2.96
CA ARG A 118 -18.94 -2.06 -2.87
C ARG A 118 -19.16 -3.59 -2.88
N LYS A 119 -20.26 -4.08 -2.31
CA LYS A 119 -20.62 -5.51 -2.41
C LYS A 119 -20.90 -5.91 -3.85
N ASN A 120 -21.63 -5.07 -4.59
CA ASN A 120 -21.93 -5.31 -5.99
C ASN A 120 -20.66 -5.26 -6.86
N GLU A 121 -19.81 -4.26 -6.64
CA GLU A 121 -18.50 -4.16 -7.30
C GLU A 121 -17.64 -5.42 -7.06
N LYS A 122 -17.58 -5.93 -5.81
CA LYS A 122 -16.80 -7.14 -5.47
C LYS A 122 -17.25 -8.39 -6.20
N LYS A 123 -18.54 -8.51 -6.55
CA LYS A 123 -19.08 -9.65 -7.31
C LYS A 123 -18.57 -9.70 -8.75
N THR A 124 -18.33 -8.55 -9.36
CA THR A 124 -17.98 -8.42 -10.79
C THR A 124 -16.46 -8.37 -11.07
N ILE A 125 -15.63 -8.33 -10.04
CA ILE A 125 -14.18 -8.14 -10.19
C ILE A 125 -13.47 -9.45 -10.54
N SER A 126 -12.49 -9.38 -11.46
CA SER A 126 -11.62 -10.50 -11.83
C SER A 126 -10.80 -11.04 -10.64
N ILE A 127 -10.38 -12.33 -10.73
CA ILE A 127 -9.59 -13.00 -9.67
C ILE A 127 -8.32 -12.22 -9.33
N TYR A 128 -7.61 -11.68 -10.32
CA TYR A 128 -6.41 -10.86 -10.10
C TYR A 128 -6.70 -9.64 -9.22
N LYS A 129 -7.76 -8.88 -9.53
CA LYS A 129 -8.17 -7.74 -8.71
C LYS A 129 -8.65 -8.15 -7.31
N LYS A 130 -9.22 -9.35 -7.14
CA LYS A 130 -9.59 -9.89 -5.81
C LYS A 130 -8.33 -10.15 -4.97
N VAL A 131 -7.31 -10.76 -5.55
CA VAL A 131 -6.02 -11.02 -4.87
C VAL A 131 -5.33 -9.70 -4.52
N MET A 132 -5.23 -8.76 -5.46
CA MET A 132 -4.67 -7.44 -5.21
C MET A 132 -5.48 -6.66 -4.18
N GLY A 133 -6.80 -6.73 -4.21
CA GLY A 133 -7.69 -6.12 -3.21
C GLY A 133 -7.52 -6.72 -1.82
N PHE A 134 -7.24 -8.02 -1.70
CA PHE A 134 -6.90 -8.68 -0.44
C PHE A 134 -5.56 -8.17 0.10
N LEU A 135 -4.51 -8.14 -0.74
CA LEU A 135 -3.17 -7.67 -0.37
C LEU A 135 -3.16 -6.18 0.02
N THR A 136 -3.91 -5.36 -0.69
CA THR A 136 -3.98 -3.91 -0.43
C THR A 136 -5.05 -3.51 0.58
N SER A 137 -5.80 -4.47 1.13
CA SER A 137 -6.97 -4.22 2.00
C SER A 137 -7.99 -3.23 1.39
N SER A 138 -8.23 -3.33 0.09
CA SER A 138 -9.08 -2.40 -0.67
C SER A 138 -10.58 -2.49 -0.30
N TYR A 139 -11.01 -3.57 0.36
CA TYR A 139 -12.41 -3.79 0.76
C TYR A 139 -12.61 -3.95 2.28
N PRO A 140 -12.07 -3.03 3.11
CA PRO A 140 -12.12 -3.20 4.56
C PRO A 140 -13.53 -3.15 5.13
N LEU A 141 -14.45 -2.42 4.49
CA LEU A 141 -15.84 -2.29 4.91
C LEU A 141 -16.68 -3.52 4.58
N VAL A 142 -16.48 -4.12 3.40
CA VAL A 142 -17.26 -5.28 2.95
C VAL A 142 -16.97 -6.55 3.75
N ASN A 143 -15.74 -6.67 4.28
CA ASN A 143 -15.31 -7.83 5.07
C ASN A 143 -15.58 -7.65 6.58
N ALA A 144 -16.13 -6.50 6.99
CA ALA A 144 -16.46 -6.22 8.37
C ALA A 144 -17.92 -6.62 8.70
N ASP A 145 -18.18 -6.96 9.96
CA ASP A 145 -19.53 -7.16 10.47
C ASP A 145 -20.35 -5.86 10.33
N LYS A 146 -21.44 -5.92 9.56
CA LYS A 146 -22.28 -4.74 9.28
C LYS A 146 -22.79 -4.08 10.58
N LYS A 147 -23.24 -4.87 11.56
CA LYS A 147 -23.79 -4.36 12.84
C LYS A 147 -22.72 -3.60 13.63
N LYS A 148 -21.53 -4.18 13.76
CA LYS A 148 -20.39 -3.54 14.43
C LYS A 148 -19.94 -2.28 13.72
N LEU A 149 -19.97 -2.30 12.39
CA LEU A 149 -19.55 -1.20 11.55
C LEU A 149 -20.52 -0.01 11.65
N MET A 150 -21.85 -0.27 11.61
CA MET A 150 -22.87 0.76 11.77
C MET A 150 -22.84 1.37 13.18
N LYS A 151 -22.71 0.54 14.23
CA LYS A 151 -22.55 1.03 15.60
C LYS A 151 -21.33 1.93 15.76
N PHE A 152 -20.18 1.53 15.21
CA PHE A 152 -18.97 2.34 15.27
C PHE A 152 -19.10 3.66 14.49
N ALA A 153 -19.79 3.65 13.36
CA ALA A 153 -20.08 4.87 12.61
C ALA A 153 -21.00 5.83 13.38
N GLU A 154 -22.02 5.29 14.06
CA GLU A 154 -22.92 6.07 14.94
C GLU A 154 -22.14 6.69 16.12
N ASP A 155 -21.32 5.91 16.82
CA ASP A 155 -20.47 6.39 17.93
C ASP A 155 -19.49 7.49 17.45
N ASN A 156 -18.92 7.32 16.24
CA ASN A 156 -18.05 8.35 15.67
C ASN A 156 -18.83 9.61 15.27
N ALA A 157 -20.02 9.46 14.70
CA ALA A 157 -20.89 10.59 14.37
C ALA A 157 -21.28 11.36 15.63
N LYS A 158 -21.66 10.67 16.72
CA LYS A 158 -21.97 11.30 18.02
C LYS A 158 -20.80 12.11 18.54
N LYS A 159 -19.61 11.51 18.65
CA LYS A 159 -18.40 12.20 19.13
C LYS A 159 -18.05 13.41 18.26
N THR A 160 -18.24 13.28 16.96
CA THR A 160 -17.97 14.38 16.01
C THR A 160 -18.94 15.52 16.20
N PHE A 161 -20.21 15.22 16.40
CA PHE A 161 -21.24 16.23 16.67
C PHE A 161 -21.06 16.90 18.04
N ASP A 162 -20.73 16.14 19.08
CA ASP A 162 -20.44 16.68 20.42
C ASP A 162 -19.27 17.68 20.38
N ILE A 163 -18.21 17.37 19.59
CA ILE A 163 -17.08 18.29 19.38
C ILE A 163 -17.54 19.53 18.57
N ALA A 164 -18.38 19.37 17.55
CA ALA A 164 -18.91 20.49 16.79
C ALA A 164 -19.67 21.48 17.69
N SER A 165 -20.60 20.96 18.49
CA SER A 165 -21.38 21.74 19.45
C SER A 165 -20.49 22.42 20.50
N ALA A 166 -19.47 21.70 21.00
CA ALA A 166 -18.54 22.26 21.97
C ALA A 166 -17.65 23.39 21.37
N LEU A 167 -17.26 23.29 20.09
CA LEU A 167 -16.54 24.35 19.40
C LEU A 167 -17.40 25.60 19.20
N GLN A 168 -18.66 25.41 18.78
CA GLN A 168 -19.61 26.51 18.60
C GLN A 168 -19.94 27.24 19.93
N ASN A 169 -20.06 26.46 21.02
CA ASN A 169 -20.33 26.98 22.37
C ASN A 169 -19.04 27.41 23.11
N ASN A 170 -17.88 27.38 22.44
CA ASN A 170 -16.57 27.70 23.02
C ASN A 170 -16.24 26.90 24.31
N ASP A 171 -16.76 25.64 24.42
CA ASP A 171 -16.49 24.72 25.52
C ASP A 171 -15.16 23.98 25.32
N LYS A 172 -14.08 24.63 25.77
CA LYS A 172 -12.71 24.10 25.66
C LYS A 172 -12.53 22.73 26.33
N LYS A 173 -13.30 22.40 27.37
CA LYS A 173 -13.12 21.18 28.16
C LYS A 173 -13.55 19.91 27.39
N LYS A 174 -14.52 20.05 26.48
CA LYS A 174 -15.07 18.94 25.70
C LYS A 174 -14.37 18.71 24.36
N VAL A 175 -13.41 19.57 23.99
CA VAL A 175 -12.70 19.46 22.71
C VAL A 175 -11.26 19.02 22.94
N PRO A 176 -10.71 18.08 22.14
CA PRO A 176 -9.29 17.74 22.21
C PRO A 176 -8.40 18.98 22.00
N PHE A 177 -7.41 19.19 22.85
CA PHE A 177 -6.58 20.40 22.89
C PHE A 177 -6.05 20.83 21.49
N LYS A 178 -5.52 19.89 20.71
CA LYS A 178 -5.01 20.18 19.36
C LYS A 178 -6.08 20.71 18.42
N ILE A 179 -7.31 20.20 18.53
CA ILE A 179 -8.45 20.59 17.68
C ILE A 179 -8.95 21.97 18.08
N TYR A 180 -9.07 22.22 19.39
CA TYR A 180 -9.44 23.54 19.91
C TYR A 180 -8.43 24.61 19.50
N HIS A 181 -7.14 24.35 19.66
CA HIS A 181 -6.08 25.28 19.24
C HIS A 181 -6.08 25.54 17.73
N LYS A 182 -6.32 24.50 16.91
CA LYS A 182 -6.48 24.63 15.47
C LYS A 182 -7.70 25.51 15.14
N TYR A 183 -8.84 25.26 15.79
CA TYR A 183 -10.05 26.06 15.63
C TYR A 183 -9.79 27.54 15.93
N GLN A 184 -9.15 27.85 17.06
CA GLN A 184 -8.79 29.21 17.45
C GLN A 184 -7.93 29.93 16.41
N LYS A 185 -6.98 29.23 15.80
CA LYS A 185 -6.15 29.78 14.71
C LYS A 185 -6.93 30.00 13.41
N LEU A 186 -7.97 29.19 13.17
CA LEU A 186 -8.81 29.33 11.97
C LEU A 186 -9.82 30.47 12.08
N VAL A 187 -10.30 30.76 13.27
CA VAL A 187 -11.34 31.80 13.48
C VAL A 187 -11.00 33.15 12.84
N PRO A 188 -9.83 33.76 13.07
CA PRO A 188 -9.49 35.05 12.42
C PRO A 188 -9.50 34.96 10.89
N GLN A 189 -8.90 33.89 10.34
CA GLN A 189 -8.82 33.67 8.90
C GLN A 189 -10.21 33.47 8.27
N MET A 190 -11.07 32.72 8.95
CA MET A 190 -12.42 32.48 8.46
C MET A 190 -13.32 33.71 8.56
N LYS A 191 -13.14 34.54 9.59
CA LYS A 191 -13.83 35.85 9.69
C LYS A 191 -13.48 36.77 8.53
N GLU A 192 -12.20 36.84 8.19
CA GLU A 192 -11.72 37.63 7.05
C GLU A 192 -12.31 37.13 5.73
N MET A 193 -12.37 35.80 5.54
CA MET A 193 -12.82 35.18 4.28
C MET A 193 -14.33 35.14 4.10
N TYR A 194 -15.09 34.89 5.17
CA TYR A 194 -16.52 34.57 5.11
C TYR A 194 -17.42 35.55 5.90
N GLY A 195 -16.82 36.53 6.60
CA GLY A 195 -17.55 37.50 7.43
C GLY A 195 -18.03 36.92 8.78
N GLU A 196 -18.64 37.80 9.59
CA GLU A 196 -19.07 37.47 10.97
C GLU A 196 -20.23 36.45 11.02
N ALA A 197 -21.05 36.33 9.97
CA ALA A 197 -22.19 35.42 9.97
C ALA A 197 -21.77 33.94 9.78
N ASP A 198 -20.80 33.69 8.90
CA ASP A 198 -20.52 32.32 8.43
C ASP A 198 -19.20 31.72 8.92
N TYR A 199 -18.29 32.54 9.49
CA TYR A 199 -16.95 32.08 9.88
C TYR A 199 -16.96 30.89 10.84
N SER A 200 -17.87 30.89 11.81
CA SER A 200 -17.94 29.84 12.85
C SER A 200 -18.22 28.48 12.23
N HIS A 201 -19.10 28.46 11.23
CA HIS A 201 -19.46 27.26 10.50
C HIS A 201 -18.27 26.69 9.70
N HIS A 202 -17.57 27.54 8.95
CA HIS A 202 -16.40 27.16 8.17
C HIS A 202 -15.20 26.73 9.05
N ALA A 203 -14.97 27.44 10.17
CA ALA A 203 -13.93 27.09 11.13
C ALA A 203 -14.22 25.74 11.80
N THR A 204 -15.48 25.51 12.24
CA THR A 204 -15.92 24.23 12.84
C THR A 204 -15.75 23.08 11.84
N ARG A 205 -16.23 23.22 10.61
CA ARG A 205 -16.09 22.21 9.56
C ARG A 205 -14.63 21.85 9.32
N THR A 206 -13.75 22.83 9.22
CA THR A 206 -12.32 22.61 9.00
C THR A 206 -11.66 21.92 10.21
N ALA A 207 -11.98 22.33 11.43
CA ALA A 207 -11.48 21.71 12.65
C ALA A 207 -11.95 20.24 12.79
N LEU A 208 -13.20 19.92 12.42
CA LEU A 208 -13.72 18.54 12.44
C LEU A 208 -13.05 17.66 11.38
N LYS A 209 -12.75 18.18 10.20
CA LYS A 209 -11.97 17.45 9.19
C LYS A 209 -10.60 17.09 9.75
N GLU A 210 -9.96 17.99 10.47
CA GLU A 210 -8.68 17.75 11.13
C GLU A 210 -8.80 16.74 12.27
N TYR A 211 -9.92 16.77 13.03
CA TYR A 211 -10.22 15.75 14.03
C TYR A 211 -10.28 14.35 13.40
N GLN A 212 -11.02 14.17 12.31
CA GLN A 212 -11.08 12.88 11.61
C GLN A 212 -9.69 12.44 11.08
N ASN A 213 -8.90 13.37 10.52
CA ASN A 213 -7.53 13.10 10.11
C ASN A 213 -6.66 12.62 11.28
N SER A 214 -6.82 13.24 12.47
CA SER A 214 -6.07 12.84 13.66
C SER A 214 -6.42 11.42 14.14
N LEU A 215 -7.68 11.02 14.02
CA LEU A 215 -8.13 9.66 14.33
C LEU A 215 -7.54 8.63 13.36
N ILE A 216 -7.51 8.95 12.05
CA ILE A 216 -6.87 8.12 11.04
C ILE A 216 -5.36 7.96 11.34
N PHE A 217 -4.69 9.06 11.68
CA PHE A 217 -3.27 9.03 12.03
C PHE A 217 -3.00 8.15 13.25
N LYS A 218 -3.74 8.37 14.36
CA LYS A 218 -3.62 7.56 15.58
C LYS A 218 -3.85 6.08 15.33
N ASN A 219 -4.85 5.75 14.51
CA ASN A 219 -5.19 4.37 14.18
C ASN A 219 -4.09 3.67 13.36
N LYS A 220 -3.31 4.42 12.58
CA LYS A 220 -2.19 3.90 11.80
C LYS A 220 -0.87 3.87 12.56
N LEU A 221 -0.73 4.71 13.57
CA LEU A 221 0.55 4.92 14.28
C LEU A 221 1.12 3.59 14.81
N LEU A 222 0.30 2.77 15.46
CA LEU A 222 0.73 1.48 16.01
C LEU A 222 1.31 0.55 14.93
N LYS A 223 0.64 0.46 13.77
CA LYS A 223 1.13 -0.34 12.64
C LYS A 223 2.42 0.21 12.06
N THR A 224 2.51 1.54 11.95
CA THR A 224 3.71 2.21 11.46
C THR A 224 4.89 1.95 12.39
N LEU A 225 4.69 2.11 13.70
CA LEU A 225 5.73 1.83 14.70
C LEU A 225 6.17 0.35 14.67
N ALA A 226 5.23 -0.59 14.55
CA ALA A 226 5.57 -2.01 14.42
C ALA A 226 6.39 -2.30 13.17
N GLY A 227 6.05 -1.68 12.03
CA GLY A 227 6.83 -1.80 10.79
C GLY A 227 8.24 -1.24 10.93
N PHE A 228 8.42 -0.07 11.56
CA PHE A 228 9.75 0.49 11.82
C PHE A 228 10.56 -0.35 12.80
N ALA A 229 9.96 -0.82 13.89
CA ALA A 229 10.64 -1.70 14.84
C ALA A 229 11.12 -2.99 14.14
N ALA A 230 10.28 -3.58 13.28
CA ALA A 230 10.67 -4.76 12.51
C ALA A 230 11.83 -4.47 11.56
N LEU A 231 11.86 -3.32 10.88
CA LEU A 231 12.99 -2.93 10.04
C LEU A 231 14.27 -2.81 10.84
N ILE A 232 14.25 -2.12 11.99
CA ILE A 232 15.43 -1.93 12.83
C ILE A 232 16.00 -3.28 13.29
N VAL A 233 15.12 -4.20 13.74
CA VAL A 233 15.54 -5.50 14.30
C VAL A 233 15.93 -6.50 13.22
N PHE A 234 15.17 -6.57 12.13
CA PHE A 234 15.27 -7.67 11.18
C PHE A 234 15.85 -7.30 9.81
N ALA A 235 16.13 -6.01 9.51
CA ALA A 235 16.69 -5.65 8.22
C ALA A 235 18.03 -6.35 7.96
N LYS A 236 18.95 -6.39 8.95
CA LYS A 236 20.24 -7.06 8.81
C LYS A 236 20.09 -8.57 8.62
N PRO A 237 19.35 -9.32 9.48
CA PRO A 237 19.09 -10.75 9.25
C PRO A 237 18.45 -11.05 7.89
N VAL A 238 17.49 -10.24 7.44
CA VAL A 238 16.84 -10.41 6.13
C VAL A 238 17.84 -10.19 5.00
N ASN A 239 18.65 -9.15 5.06
CA ASN A 239 19.69 -8.87 4.07
C ASN A 239 20.68 -10.03 3.96
N GLU A 240 21.15 -10.55 5.11
CA GLU A 240 22.06 -11.70 5.15
C GLU A 240 21.39 -12.97 4.59
N PHE A 241 20.13 -13.21 4.90
CA PHE A 241 19.38 -14.33 4.37
C PHE A 241 19.25 -14.25 2.84
N VAL A 242 18.87 -13.09 2.32
CA VAL A 242 18.75 -12.86 0.86
C VAL A 242 20.12 -13.07 0.19
N ASP A 243 21.19 -12.50 0.74
CA ASP A 243 22.55 -12.67 0.19
C ASP A 243 22.97 -14.14 0.17
N LYS A 244 22.88 -14.84 1.32
CA LYS A 244 23.39 -16.21 1.46
C LYS A 244 22.51 -17.24 0.75
N GLN A 245 21.19 -17.16 0.95
CA GLN A 245 20.29 -18.22 0.49
C GLN A 245 19.74 -17.99 -0.92
N ILE A 246 19.61 -16.75 -1.36
CA ILE A 246 19.07 -16.43 -2.69
C ILE A 246 20.20 -16.09 -3.65
N ILE A 247 20.99 -15.07 -3.34
CA ILE A 247 21.98 -14.57 -4.28
C ILE A 247 23.14 -15.56 -4.47
N LYS A 248 23.79 -15.98 -3.40
CA LYS A 248 24.96 -16.88 -3.49
C LYS A 248 24.58 -18.28 -3.94
N LYS A 249 23.44 -18.79 -3.50
CA LYS A 249 23.05 -20.19 -3.77
C LYS A 249 22.41 -20.37 -5.14
N TYR A 250 21.58 -19.42 -5.61
CA TYR A 250 20.80 -19.59 -6.84
C TYR A 250 21.17 -18.59 -7.93
N VAL A 251 21.30 -17.30 -7.60
CA VAL A 251 21.50 -16.24 -8.59
C VAL A 251 22.93 -16.22 -9.11
N SER A 252 23.92 -16.29 -8.22
CA SER A 252 25.33 -16.20 -8.61
C SER A 252 25.76 -17.35 -9.54
N PRO A 253 25.45 -18.62 -9.25
CA PRO A 253 25.79 -19.71 -10.18
C PRO A 253 25.15 -19.56 -11.55
N GLY A 254 23.85 -19.17 -11.60
CA GLY A 254 23.15 -18.93 -12.87
C GLY A 254 23.75 -17.80 -13.69
N ILE A 255 24.09 -16.67 -13.05
CA ILE A 255 24.76 -15.56 -13.74
C ILE A 255 26.17 -15.96 -14.16
N ASP A 256 26.87 -16.78 -13.38
CA ASP A 256 28.23 -17.26 -13.72
C ASP A 256 28.23 -18.16 -14.92
N GLN A 257 27.21 -18.99 -15.10
CA GLN A 257 27.04 -19.82 -16.32
C GLN A 257 26.75 -18.98 -17.59
N ILE A 258 25.85 -17.98 -17.46
CA ILE A 258 25.53 -17.08 -18.60
C ILE A 258 26.72 -16.22 -18.99
N SER A 259 27.62 -15.90 -18.08
CA SER A 259 28.71 -14.95 -18.34
C SER A 259 29.81 -15.44 -19.25
N HIS A 260 29.96 -16.76 -19.47
CA HIS A 260 30.92 -17.27 -20.47
C HIS A 260 30.52 -16.90 -21.89
N GLU A 261 29.23 -16.73 -22.16
CA GLU A 261 28.73 -16.32 -23.48
C GLU A 261 28.66 -14.78 -23.64
N PHE A 262 28.44 -14.03 -22.56
CA PHE A 262 28.25 -12.57 -22.58
C PHE A 262 29.53 -11.74 -22.38
N VAL A 263 30.59 -12.30 -21.82
CA VAL A 263 31.81 -11.56 -21.47
C VAL A 263 32.74 -11.34 -22.67
N ASN A 264 32.64 -12.14 -23.71
CA ASN A 264 33.31 -11.84 -24.97
C ASN A 264 32.47 -10.81 -25.73
N GLY A 265 32.74 -9.53 -25.52
CA GLY A 265 32.02 -8.39 -26.10
C GLY A 265 31.97 -8.33 -27.66
N SER A 266 32.43 -9.35 -28.34
CA SER A 266 32.17 -9.64 -29.76
C SER A 266 30.75 -10.18 -30.01
N ASN A 267 30.08 -10.79 -29.03
CA ASN A 267 28.82 -11.50 -29.27
C ASN A 267 27.57 -10.63 -29.23
N ILE A 268 27.57 -9.47 -28.58
CA ILE A 268 26.37 -8.58 -28.59
C ILE A 268 26.15 -8.03 -30.03
N LYS A 269 27.21 -7.63 -30.70
CA LYS A 269 27.13 -7.21 -32.12
C LYS A 269 26.71 -8.36 -33.02
N THR A 270 27.19 -9.56 -32.77
CA THR A 270 26.86 -10.78 -33.53
C THR A 270 25.40 -11.18 -33.31
N ILE A 271 24.90 -11.16 -32.04
CA ILE A 271 23.51 -11.45 -31.73
C ILE A 271 22.57 -10.39 -32.34
N PHE A 272 22.92 -9.10 -32.27
CA PHE A 272 22.15 -8.05 -32.95
C PHE A 272 22.17 -8.19 -34.47
N ASN A 273 23.29 -8.58 -35.05
CA ASN A 273 23.41 -8.84 -36.49
C ASN A 273 22.62 -10.09 -36.89
N GLU A 274 22.68 -11.18 -36.14
CA GLU A 274 21.89 -12.39 -36.38
C GLU A 274 20.36 -12.13 -36.21
N MET A 275 19.96 -11.33 -35.22
CA MET A 275 18.57 -10.92 -35.09
C MET A 275 18.12 -10.03 -36.25
N ARG A 276 19.01 -9.20 -36.78
CA ARG A 276 18.74 -8.34 -37.93
C ARG A 276 18.66 -9.15 -39.21
N GLU A 277 19.53 -10.15 -39.39
CA GLU A 277 19.52 -11.08 -40.53
C GLU A 277 18.30 -12.00 -40.50
N ARG A 278 17.87 -12.51 -39.33
CA ARG A 278 16.63 -13.28 -39.20
C ARG A 278 15.38 -12.45 -39.51
N LYS A 279 15.39 -11.14 -39.28
CA LYS A 279 14.30 -10.22 -39.65
C LYS A 279 14.31 -9.93 -41.16
N SER A 280 15.47 -9.91 -41.79
CA SER A 280 15.58 -9.61 -43.24
C SER A 280 15.41 -10.87 -44.14
N ASN A 281 15.50 -12.08 -43.58
CA ASN A 281 15.33 -13.32 -44.30
C ASN A 281 14.54 -14.34 -43.48
N PRO A 282 13.17 -14.25 -43.48
CA PRO A 282 12.34 -15.21 -42.77
C PRO A 282 12.48 -16.60 -43.40
N GLN A 283 13.30 -17.47 -42.81
CA GLN A 283 13.32 -18.88 -43.20
C GLN A 283 11.94 -19.49 -42.95
N PRO A 284 11.41 -20.30 -43.89
CA PRO A 284 10.16 -21.01 -43.68
C PRO A 284 10.33 -21.96 -42.48
N ALA A 285 9.32 -21.98 -41.61
CA ALA A 285 9.28 -22.78 -40.40
C ALA A 285 9.65 -24.24 -40.67
N GLN A 286 10.84 -24.66 -40.28
CA GLN A 286 11.19 -26.08 -40.24
C GLN A 286 10.30 -26.75 -39.19
N ASN A 287 9.54 -27.76 -39.64
CA ASN A 287 8.71 -28.65 -38.85
C ASN A 287 9.47 -29.10 -37.60
N VAL A 288 9.14 -28.55 -36.45
CA VAL A 288 9.57 -29.08 -35.15
C VAL A 288 8.77 -30.38 -34.96
N LYS A 289 9.45 -31.51 -35.08
CA LYS A 289 8.91 -32.83 -34.66
C LYS A 289 8.42 -32.70 -33.23
N PRO A 290 7.20 -33.16 -32.92
CA PRO A 290 6.71 -33.15 -31.54
C PRO A 290 7.58 -34.06 -30.69
N LEU A 291 8.08 -33.50 -29.59
CA LEU A 291 8.85 -34.21 -28.57
C LEU A 291 7.95 -35.32 -27.97
N ASN A 292 8.46 -36.54 -28.00
CA ASN A 292 7.84 -37.80 -27.57
C ASN A 292 6.81 -37.67 -26.44
N GLN A 293 5.59 -38.15 -26.72
CA GLN A 293 4.63 -38.54 -25.70
C GLN A 293 5.18 -39.74 -24.89
N PRO A 294 5.02 -39.76 -23.56
CA PRO A 294 5.40 -40.93 -22.78
C PRO A 294 4.49 -42.11 -23.14
N GLU A 295 5.15 -43.21 -23.44
CA GLU A 295 4.60 -44.53 -23.77
C GLU A 295 3.65 -45.02 -22.65
N LYS A 296 2.37 -45.21 -22.95
CA LYS A 296 1.42 -45.84 -22.05
C LYS A 296 1.80 -47.33 -21.86
N SER A 297 2.38 -47.68 -20.72
CA SER A 297 2.56 -49.07 -20.30
C SER A 297 1.20 -49.74 -20.19
N LYS A 298 0.99 -50.76 -21.02
CA LYS A 298 -0.13 -51.70 -20.95
C LYS A 298 0.02 -52.54 -19.68
N ILE A 299 -0.85 -52.32 -18.71
CA ILE A 299 -1.05 -53.24 -17.59
C ILE A 299 -1.99 -54.34 -18.09
N GLN A 300 -1.46 -55.55 -18.26
CA GLN A 300 -2.25 -56.79 -18.45
C GLN A 300 -2.90 -57.17 -17.11
N PRO A 301 -4.16 -57.55 -17.08
CA PRO A 301 -4.77 -58.13 -15.88
C PRO A 301 -4.35 -59.60 -15.71
N SER A 302 -3.71 -59.93 -14.59
CA SER A 302 -3.46 -61.30 -14.15
C SER A 302 -4.74 -61.88 -13.53
N VAL A 303 -5.26 -62.89 -14.17
CA VAL A 303 -6.29 -63.81 -13.63
C VAL A 303 -5.60 -64.78 -12.66
N LYS A 304 -5.99 -64.73 -11.41
CA LYS A 304 -6.24 -65.94 -10.56
C LYS A 304 -6.99 -65.52 -9.32
#